data_c0d378e402fe688d54b28de260c0c740
#
_entry.id   c0d378e402fe688d54b28de260c0c740
#
_cell.length_a   1.000
_cell.length_b   1.000
_cell.length_c   1.000
_cell.angle_alpha   90.00
_cell.angle_beta   90.00
_cell.angle_gamma   90.00
#
_symmetry.space_group_name_H-M   'P 1'
#
loop_
_entity.id
_entity.type
_entity.pdbx_description
1 polymer ?
#
loop_
_entity_poly.entity_id
_entity_poly.type
_entity_poly.pdbx_seq_one_letter_code
_entity_poly.pdbx_strand_id
1 'polypeptide(L)'
;MPILQGERMSDSFTSVPIHEAVKCIEWLLGKWKSESSKGQFPTIESFTYEEEATFSHVGQPMLNFSFNSWHHESGKPLHRETGFLRVNPGTNEVAYISAQNFGVVELEEGIVEGTGINLESTTIGRMSFAKDPIVTKVKRTFKLTAPNTLEQTVFMATSKIPEVKEHLWVRYKKIDS
;
A
#
# COMPACT_ATOMS: atom_id res chain seq x y z
N MET A 1 5.63 8.46 -49.95
CA MET A 1 5.28 9.01 -48.64
C MET A 1 5.99 8.17 -47.58
N PRO A 2 6.95 8.71 -46.82
CA PRO A 2 7.57 7.96 -45.73
C PRO A 2 6.67 7.93 -44.52
N ILE A 3 6.46 6.73 -43.99
CA ILE A 3 5.76 6.46 -42.73
C ILE A 3 6.63 7.01 -41.61
N LEU A 4 6.17 8.03 -40.92
CA LEU A 4 6.78 8.51 -39.68
C LEU A 4 6.68 7.39 -38.64
N GLN A 5 7.82 6.81 -38.28
CA GLN A 5 7.93 5.96 -37.10
C GLN A 5 7.64 6.80 -35.85
N GLY A 6 6.54 6.48 -35.18
CA GLY A 6 6.22 7.07 -33.90
C GLY A 6 7.28 6.66 -32.86
N GLU A 7 8.04 7.62 -32.39
CA GLU A 7 8.91 7.45 -31.23
C GLU A 7 8.05 7.03 -30.02
N ARG A 8 8.41 5.91 -29.40
CA ARG A 8 7.77 5.47 -28.15
C ARG A 8 8.15 6.45 -27.05
N MET A 9 7.16 7.14 -26.51
CA MET A 9 7.27 7.96 -25.30
C MET A 9 7.44 7.07 -24.04
N SER A 10 8.36 6.11 -24.02
CA SER A 10 8.47 5.18 -22.86
C SER A 10 9.57 5.55 -21.84
N ASP A 11 10.44 6.53 -22.13
CA ASP A 11 11.61 6.81 -21.29
C ASP A 11 11.54 8.12 -20.47
N SER A 12 10.41 8.86 -20.52
CA SER A 12 10.37 10.21 -19.92
C SER A 12 10.06 10.26 -18.43
N PHE A 13 9.55 9.19 -17.83
CA PHE A 13 9.15 9.21 -16.39
C PHE A 13 10.28 8.89 -15.42
N THR A 14 11.35 8.24 -15.86
CA THR A 14 12.48 7.84 -14.99
C THR A 14 13.47 8.98 -14.69
N SER A 15 13.35 10.12 -15.37
CA SER A 15 14.24 11.27 -15.21
C SER A 15 13.63 12.44 -14.43
N VAL A 16 12.38 12.33 -13.98
CA VAL A 16 11.72 13.42 -13.23
C VAL A 16 12.28 13.48 -11.83
N PRO A 17 12.76 14.66 -11.35
CA PRO A 17 13.22 14.81 -9.97
C PRO A 17 12.10 14.51 -8.98
N ILE A 18 12.47 13.87 -7.85
CA ILE A 18 11.54 13.65 -6.75
C ILE A 18 11.06 14.98 -6.16
N HIS A 19 9.77 15.09 -5.87
CA HIS A 19 9.22 16.28 -5.24
C HIS A 19 9.72 16.40 -3.79
N GLU A 20 10.05 17.62 -3.34
CA GLU A 20 10.62 17.88 -2.02
C GLU A 20 9.76 17.30 -0.88
N ALA A 21 8.43 17.45 -0.97
CA ALA A 21 7.51 16.91 0.04
C ALA A 21 7.60 15.39 0.22
N VAL A 22 8.01 14.65 -0.82
CA VAL A 22 8.05 13.18 -0.80
C VAL A 22 9.34 12.65 -0.18
N LYS A 23 10.34 13.49 0.05
CA LYS A 23 11.63 13.07 0.63
C LYS A 23 11.48 12.39 1.98
N CYS A 24 10.50 12.79 2.80
CA CYS A 24 10.25 12.16 4.10
C CYS A 24 9.76 10.70 4.00
N ILE A 25 9.29 10.27 2.82
CA ILE A 25 8.83 8.90 2.54
C ILE A 25 9.58 8.25 1.37
N GLU A 26 10.68 8.84 0.87
CA GLU A 26 11.45 8.31 -0.25
C GLU A 26 12.03 6.91 0.00
N TRP A 27 12.20 6.54 1.27
CA TRP A 27 12.63 5.20 1.69
C TRP A 27 11.67 4.08 1.28
N LEU A 28 10.41 4.40 0.95
CA LEU A 28 9.44 3.45 0.40
C LEU A 28 9.71 3.12 -1.08
N LEU A 29 10.33 4.02 -1.85
CA LEU A 29 10.48 3.88 -3.30
C LEU A 29 11.11 2.55 -3.70
N GLY A 30 10.61 1.96 -4.77
CA GLY A 30 11.12 0.74 -5.39
C GLY A 30 10.14 -0.42 -5.25
N LYS A 31 10.67 -1.62 -5.46
CA LYS A 31 9.92 -2.88 -5.39
C LYS A 31 10.30 -3.65 -4.14
N TRP A 32 9.29 -4.24 -3.52
CA TRP A 32 9.40 -4.98 -2.28
C TRP A 32 8.71 -6.33 -2.44
N LYS A 33 9.32 -7.38 -1.91
CA LYS A 33 8.72 -8.72 -1.89
C LYS A 33 8.67 -9.23 -0.44
N SER A 34 7.56 -9.84 -0.08
CA SER A 34 7.39 -10.44 1.25
C SER A 34 8.42 -11.54 1.51
N GLU A 35 9.06 -11.49 2.66
CA GLU A 35 9.93 -12.53 3.23
C GLU A 35 9.13 -13.39 4.20
N SER A 36 8.22 -12.79 4.94
CA SER A 36 7.29 -13.45 5.86
C SER A 36 6.02 -12.64 6.00
N SER A 37 4.92 -13.32 6.25
CA SER A 37 3.60 -12.70 6.40
C SER A 37 2.72 -13.51 7.33
N LYS A 38 1.71 -12.86 7.88
CA LYS A 38 0.67 -13.48 8.67
C LYS A 38 -0.64 -12.73 8.46
N GLY A 39 -1.68 -13.47 8.09
CA GLY A 39 -3.05 -13.01 8.12
C GLY A 39 -3.81 -13.70 9.25
N GLN A 40 -4.58 -12.94 10.01
CA GLN A 40 -5.41 -13.43 11.10
C GLN A 40 -6.60 -12.51 11.33
N PHE A 41 -7.71 -13.05 11.78
CA PHE A 41 -8.84 -12.29 12.30
C PHE A 41 -9.76 -13.25 13.08
N PRO A 42 -10.53 -12.79 14.07
CA PRO A 42 -11.34 -13.70 14.91
C PRO A 42 -12.34 -14.58 14.16
N THR A 43 -12.71 -14.20 12.94
CA THR A 43 -13.69 -14.91 12.09
C THR A 43 -13.09 -15.78 10.99
N ILE A 44 -11.76 -15.86 10.88
CA ILE A 44 -11.05 -16.64 9.85
C ILE A 44 -9.88 -17.40 10.49
N GLU A 45 -9.49 -18.51 9.88
CA GLU A 45 -8.25 -19.19 10.22
C GLU A 45 -7.04 -18.37 9.85
N SER A 46 -5.96 -18.48 10.63
CA SER A 46 -4.68 -17.82 10.32
C SER A 46 -4.08 -18.39 9.04
N PHE A 47 -3.52 -17.54 8.21
CA PHE A 47 -2.92 -17.90 6.93
C PHE A 47 -1.62 -17.14 6.68
N THR A 48 -0.81 -17.66 5.76
CA THR A 48 0.36 -16.98 5.20
C THR A 48 0.10 -16.64 3.74
N TYR A 49 0.72 -15.58 3.25
CA TYR A 49 0.58 -15.12 1.87
C TYR A 49 1.89 -14.55 1.35
N GLU A 50 2.04 -14.53 0.03
CA GLU A 50 3.11 -13.79 -0.63
C GLU A 50 2.56 -12.47 -1.12
N GLU A 51 3.38 -11.43 -1.08
CA GLU A 51 2.98 -10.11 -1.55
C GLU A 51 4.15 -9.37 -2.19
N GLU A 52 3.85 -8.66 -3.26
CA GLU A 52 4.73 -7.69 -3.89
C GLU A 52 4.13 -6.30 -3.75
N ALA A 53 4.94 -5.36 -3.27
CA ALA A 53 4.60 -3.95 -3.18
C ALA A 53 5.52 -3.14 -4.09
N THR A 54 4.95 -2.14 -4.76
CA THR A 54 5.69 -1.21 -5.61
C THR A 54 5.32 0.21 -5.24
N PHE A 55 6.34 1.05 -5.06
CA PHE A 55 6.18 2.49 -4.87
C PHE A 55 6.98 3.24 -5.92
N SER A 56 6.35 4.20 -6.58
CA SER A 56 6.96 5.04 -7.61
C SER A 56 6.50 6.49 -7.50
N HIS A 57 7.21 7.42 -8.16
CA HIS A 57 6.83 8.82 -8.21
C HIS A 57 6.85 9.37 -9.63
N VAL A 58 6.19 10.49 -9.84
CA VAL A 58 6.13 11.26 -11.09
C VAL A 58 6.46 12.73 -10.89
N GLY A 59 7.20 13.07 -9.81
CA GLY A 59 7.59 14.44 -9.47
C GLY A 59 6.48 15.28 -8.83
N GLN A 60 5.40 14.66 -8.37
CA GLN A 60 4.32 15.28 -7.62
C GLN A 60 4.47 14.97 -6.11
N PRO A 61 3.76 15.68 -5.19
CA PRO A 61 3.87 15.46 -3.76
C PRO A 61 3.16 14.17 -3.31
N MET A 62 3.41 13.06 -4.00
CA MET A 62 2.84 11.76 -3.73
C MET A 62 3.69 10.63 -4.30
N LEU A 63 3.53 9.43 -3.76
CA LEU A 63 3.93 8.17 -4.37
C LEU A 63 2.70 7.46 -4.93
N ASN A 64 2.83 6.84 -6.11
CA ASN A 64 1.92 5.79 -6.55
C ASN A 64 2.31 4.50 -5.83
N PHE A 65 1.33 3.68 -5.48
CA PHE A 65 1.61 2.34 -4.96
C PHE A 65 0.72 1.27 -5.57
N SER A 66 1.21 0.04 -5.52
CA SER A 66 0.42 -1.16 -5.76
C SER A 66 0.87 -2.28 -4.84
N PHE A 67 -0.10 -3.05 -4.34
CA PHE A 67 0.12 -4.29 -3.58
C PHE A 67 -0.59 -5.43 -4.30
N ASN A 68 0.12 -6.54 -4.44
CA ASN A 68 -0.39 -7.75 -5.09
C ASN A 68 -0.04 -8.93 -4.22
N SER A 69 -1.05 -9.67 -3.73
CA SER A 69 -0.82 -10.84 -2.89
C SER A 69 -1.37 -12.14 -3.49
N TRP A 70 -0.77 -13.25 -3.06
CA TRP A 70 -1.09 -14.61 -3.49
C TRP A 70 -1.08 -15.55 -2.29
N HIS A 71 -1.89 -16.58 -2.38
CA HIS A 71 -1.83 -17.69 -1.43
C HIS A 71 -0.50 -18.43 -1.60
N HIS A 72 0.23 -18.61 -0.49
CA HIS A 72 1.59 -19.13 -0.49
C HIS A 72 1.74 -20.48 -1.21
N GLU A 73 0.86 -21.44 -0.92
CA GLU A 73 0.97 -22.80 -1.47
C GLU A 73 0.40 -22.94 -2.89
N SER A 74 -0.77 -22.36 -3.14
CA SER A 74 -1.50 -22.54 -4.40
C SER A 74 -1.18 -21.51 -5.48
N GLY A 75 -0.51 -20.40 -5.13
CA GLY A 75 -0.28 -19.26 -6.02
C GLY A 75 -1.57 -18.54 -6.46
N LYS A 76 -2.71 -18.88 -5.83
CA LYS A 76 -3.99 -18.23 -6.16
C LYS A 76 -3.96 -16.74 -5.81
N PRO A 77 -4.34 -15.85 -6.74
CA PRO A 77 -4.45 -14.43 -6.45
C PRO A 77 -5.42 -14.15 -5.30
N LEU A 78 -5.00 -13.28 -4.37
CA LEU A 78 -5.79 -12.87 -3.22
C LEU A 78 -6.15 -11.38 -3.35
N HIS A 79 -5.42 -10.53 -2.65
CA HIS A 79 -5.68 -9.10 -2.56
C HIS A 79 -4.93 -8.32 -3.65
N ARG A 80 -5.59 -7.31 -4.20
CA ARG A 80 -5.02 -6.28 -5.08
C ARG A 80 -5.43 -4.92 -4.54
N GLU A 81 -4.47 -4.05 -4.37
CA GLU A 81 -4.68 -2.70 -3.89
C GLU A 81 -3.79 -1.74 -4.66
N THR A 82 -4.33 -0.60 -5.05
CA THR A 82 -3.58 0.44 -5.76
C THR A 82 -4.06 1.82 -5.35
N GLY A 83 -3.17 2.80 -5.44
CA GLY A 83 -3.53 4.16 -5.09
C GLY A 83 -2.34 5.08 -4.93
N PHE A 84 -2.51 6.08 -4.05
CA PHE A 84 -1.55 7.16 -3.83
C PHE A 84 -1.28 7.35 -2.34
N LEU A 85 -0.02 7.50 -1.99
CA LEU A 85 0.42 8.00 -0.68
C LEU A 85 0.84 9.47 -0.87
N ARG A 86 -0.01 10.39 -0.47
CA ARG A 86 0.14 11.81 -0.68
C ARG A 86 0.70 12.48 0.57
N VAL A 87 1.66 13.38 0.40
CA VAL A 87 2.22 14.19 1.48
C VAL A 87 1.67 15.62 1.38
N ASN A 88 1.25 16.20 2.50
CA ASN A 88 0.88 17.59 2.59
C ASN A 88 2.17 18.44 2.62
N PRO A 89 2.48 19.24 1.55
CA PRO A 89 3.75 19.96 1.45
C PRO A 89 4.01 20.87 2.65
N GLY A 90 5.23 20.80 3.19
CA GLY A 90 5.64 21.61 4.35
C GLY A 90 5.24 21.03 5.71
N THR A 91 4.64 19.83 5.72
CA THR A 91 4.25 19.12 6.94
C THR A 91 4.75 17.67 6.93
N ASN A 92 4.50 16.92 8.00
CA ASN A 92 4.65 15.47 8.05
C ASN A 92 3.32 14.70 7.91
N GLU A 93 2.25 15.40 7.54
CA GLU A 93 0.94 14.80 7.32
C GLU A 93 0.89 14.03 6.00
N VAL A 94 0.31 12.84 6.03
CA VAL A 94 0.14 11.97 4.86
C VAL A 94 -1.27 11.44 4.77
N ALA A 95 -1.71 11.23 3.54
CA ALA A 95 -2.97 10.57 3.22
C ALA A 95 -2.71 9.37 2.30
N TYR A 96 -3.26 8.22 2.66
CA TYR A 96 -3.27 6.99 1.88
C TYR A 96 -4.63 6.83 1.22
N ILE A 97 -4.64 6.81 -0.09
CA ILE A 97 -5.84 6.78 -0.93
C ILE A 97 -5.81 5.48 -1.70
N SER A 98 -6.70 4.54 -1.42
CA SER A 98 -6.65 3.21 -2.02
C SER A 98 -7.96 2.74 -2.65
N ALA A 99 -7.81 1.88 -3.65
CA ALA A 99 -8.86 1.08 -4.23
C ALA A 99 -8.46 -0.39 -4.23
N GLN A 100 -9.38 -1.25 -3.79
CA GLN A 100 -9.15 -2.68 -3.56
C GLN A 100 -10.03 -3.52 -4.50
N ASN A 101 -9.50 -4.68 -4.93
CA ASN A 101 -10.20 -5.60 -5.84
C ASN A 101 -11.49 -6.21 -5.24
N PHE A 102 -11.71 -6.08 -3.93
CA PHE A 102 -12.92 -6.52 -3.25
C PHE A 102 -14.06 -5.48 -3.29
N GLY A 103 -13.82 -4.33 -3.96
CA GLY A 103 -14.82 -3.27 -4.10
C GLY A 103 -14.91 -2.37 -2.88
N VAL A 104 -13.78 -2.15 -2.21
CA VAL A 104 -13.61 -1.20 -1.10
C VAL A 104 -12.65 -0.11 -1.55
N VAL A 105 -12.91 1.12 -1.14
CA VAL A 105 -12.01 2.27 -1.26
C VAL A 105 -11.80 2.89 0.10
N GLU A 106 -10.58 3.34 0.38
CA GLU A 106 -10.21 3.88 1.68
C GLU A 106 -9.46 5.21 1.55
N LEU A 107 -9.78 6.13 2.44
CA LEU A 107 -8.96 7.28 2.78
C LEU A 107 -8.46 7.08 4.21
N GLU A 108 -7.16 6.98 4.37
CA GLU A 108 -6.50 6.91 5.66
C GLU A 108 -5.60 8.15 5.79
N GLU A 109 -5.58 8.79 6.94
CA GLU A 109 -4.74 9.94 7.22
C GLU A 109 -3.87 9.69 8.43
N GLY A 110 -2.72 10.35 8.48
CA GLY A 110 -1.78 10.20 9.57
C GLY A 110 -0.51 11.00 9.38
N ILE A 111 0.56 10.54 10.02
CA ILE A 111 1.83 11.26 10.08
C ILE A 111 3.03 10.35 9.76
N VAL A 112 4.08 10.99 9.26
CA VAL A 112 5.42 10.40 9.13
C VAL A 112 6.25 10.77 10.35
N GLU A 113 6.86 9.77 10.99
CA GLU A 113 7.80 9.94 12.09
C GLU A 113 9.07 9.14 11.79
N GLY A 114 10.16 9.84 11.41
CA GLY A 114 11.39 9.20 10.97
C GLY A 114 11.17 8.29 9.75
N THR A 115 11.39 6.99 9.91
CA THR A 115 11.14 5.95 8.88
C THR A 115 9.89 5.12 9.21
N GLY A 116 8.91 5.73 9.84
CA GLY A 116 7.63 5.14 10.18
C GLY A 116 6.46 6.01 9.72
N ILE A 117 5.35 5.38 9.38
CA ILE A 117 4.08 6.02 9.02
C ILE A 117 2.98 5.34 9.82
N ASN A 118 2.14 6.13 10.47
CA ASN A 118 0.94 5.66 11.15
C ASN A 118 -0.29 6.30 10.51
N LEU A 119 -1.23 5.48 10.08
CA LEU A 119 -2.42 5.86 9.34
C LEU A 119 -3.68 5.31 10.01
N GLU A 120 -4.77 6.05 9.89
CA GLU A 120 -6.08 5.62 10.35
C GLU A 120 -7.16 6.05 9.35
N SER A 121 -8.12 5.17 9.07
CA SER A 121 -9.18 5.44 8.09
C SER A 121 -10.09 6.58 8.57
N THR A 122 -10.29 7.56 7.67
CA THR A 122 -11.25 8.66 7.83
C THR A 122 -12.51 8.41 7.02
N THR A 123 -12.38 7.65 5.92
CA THR A 123 -13.49 7.28 5.03
C THR A 123 -13.27 5.90 4.46
N ILE A 124 -14.30 5.07 4.50
CA ILE A 124 -14.35 3.76 3.85
C ILE A 124 -15.61 3.72 2.99
N GLY A 125 -15.40 3.59 1.67
CA GLY A 125 -16.46 3.39 0.70
C GLY A 125 -16.50 1.95 0.22
N ARG A 126 -17.69 1.44 -0.13
CA ARG A 126 -17.82 0.09 -0.68
C ARG A 126 -18.85 0.03 -1.80
N MET A 127 -18.62 -0.82 -2.77
CA MET A 127 -19.63 -1.12 -3.79
C MET A 127 -20.83 -1.90 -3.19
N SER A 128 -22.01 -1.75 -3.77
CA SER A 128 -23.26 -2.33 -3.25
C SER A 128 -23.25 -3.85 -3.11
N PHE A 129 -22.47 -4.55 -3.91
CA PHE A 129 -22.34 -6.02 -3.92
C PHE A 129 -20.99 -6.52 -3.34
N ALA A 130 -20.27 -5.67 -2.59
CA ALA A 130 -19.10 -6.13 -1.84
C ALA A 130 -19.52 -7.13 -0.76
N LYS A 131 -18.68 -8.14 -0.52
CA LYS A 131 -18.99 -9.23 0.43
C LYS A 131 -18.91 -8.72 1.87
N ASP A 132 -19.81 -9.23 2.72
CA ASP A 132 -19.73 -9.05 4.17
C ASP A 132 -18.59 -9.89 4.79
N PRO A 133 -18.09 -9.49 5.99
CA PRO A 133 -18.54 -8.38 6.83
C PRO A 133 -18.10 -7.00 6.29
N ILE A 134 -18.81 -5.95 6.68
CA ILE A 134 -18.45 -4.56 6.36
C ILE A 134 -17.25 -4.16 7.22
N VAL A 135 -16.17 -3.69 6.57
CA VAL A 135 -15.03 -3.06 7.26
C VAL A 135 -15.47 -1.66 7.71
N THR A 136 -15.31 -1.38 9.00
CA THR A 136 -15.77 -0.13 9.64
C THR A 136 -14.62 0.76 10.08
N LYS A 137 -13.42 0.18 10.25
CA LYS A 137 -12.21 0.90 10.66
C LYS A 137 -10.99 0.16 10.14
N VAL A 138 -9.99 0.92 9.70
CA VAL A 138 -8.65 0.43 9.35
C VAL A 138 -7.61 1.30 10.04
N LYS A 139 -6.55 0.68 10.56
CA LYS A 139 -5.31 1.34 10.95
C LYS A 139 -4.17 0.63 10.25
N ARG A 140 -3.21 1.39 9.77
CA ARG A 140 -2.08 0.87 9.01
C ARG A 140 -0.78 1.48 9.51
N THR A 141 0.26 0.68 9.60
CA THR A 141 1.61 1.17 9.89
C THR A 141 2.58 0.68 8.83
N PHE A 142 3.50 1.55 8.44
CA PHE A 142 4.70 1.18 7.70
C PHE A 142 5.92 1.53 8.53
N LYS A 143 6.92 0.68 8.55
CA LYS A 143 8.17 0.92 9.27
C LYS A 143 9.35 0.29 8.53
N LEU A 144 10.36 1.10 8.23
CA LEU A 144 11.64 0.59 7.78
C LEU A 144 12.43 0.15 9.02
N THR A 145 12.54 -1.17 9.22
CA THR A 145 13.15 -1.75 10.43
C THR A 145 14.66 -1.99 10.29
N ALA A 146 15.14 -2.06 9.04
CA ALA A 146 16.56 -2.13 8.70
C ALA A 146 16.74 -1.64 7.25
N PRO A 147 17.97 -1.36 6.79
CA PRO A 147 18.22 -1.11 5.37
C PRO A 147 17.59 -2.23 4.52
N ASN A 148 16.78 -1.86 3.53
CA ASN A 148 16.08 -2.80 2.66
C ASN A 148 15.09 -3.77 3.35
N THR A 149 14.63 -3.45 4.57
CA THR A 149 13.62 -4.24 5.30
C THR A 149 12.46 -3.34 5.72
N LEU A 150 11.30 -3.57 5.14
CA LEU A 150 10.06 -2.84 5.41
C LEU A 150 9.07 -3.77 6.13
N GLU A 151 8.40 -3.26 7.14
CA GLU A 151 7.25 -3.94 7.76
C GLU A 151 5.97 -3.13 7.55
N GLN A 152 4.89 -3.85 7.30
CA GLN A 152 3.54 -3.30 7.28
C GLN A 152 2.67 -4.10 8.23
N THR A 153 1.86 -3.40 9.03
CA THR A 153 0.82 -4.00 9.86
C THR A 153 -0.51 -3.32 9.56
N VAL A 154 -1.55 -4.11 9.37
CA VAL A 154 -2.92 -3.63 9.17
C VAL A 154 -3.79 -4.17 10.28
N PHE A 155 -4.50 -3.26 10.94
CA PHE A 155 -5.54 -3.55 11.91
C PHE A 155 -6.89 -3.17 11.32
N MET A 156 -7.92 -3.93 11.63
CA MET A 156 -9.27 -3.59 11.19
C MET A 156 -10.32 -3.86 12.24
N ALA A 157 -11.46 -3.20 12.10
CA ALA A 157 -12.72 -3.54 12.72
C ALA A 157 -13.77 -3.79 11.63
N THR A 158 -14.75 -4.60 11.93
CA THR A 158 -15.84 -4.94 11.02
C THR A 158 -17.18 -4.84 11.70
N SER A 159 -18.26 -4.89 10.92
CA SER A 159 -19.64 -4.95 11.47
C SER A 159 -19.89 -6.15 12.41
N LYS A 160 -19.09 -7.21 12.30
CA LYS A 160 -19.16 -8.39 13.18
C LYS A 160 -18.21 -8.32 14.38
N ILE A 161 -17.06 -7.66 14.20
CA ILE A 161 -16.02 -7.48 15.22
C ILE A 161 -15.74 -5.98 15.32
N PRO A 162 -16.45 -5.24 16.17
CA PRO A 162 -16.31 -3.77 16.25
C PRO A 162 -15.02 -3.31 16.94
N GLU A 163 -14.31 -4.20 17.61
CA GLU A 163 -12.99 -3.91 18.16
C GLU A 163 -11.93 -3.97 17.07
N VAL A 164 -11.02 -2.99 17.07
CA VAL A 164 -9.86 -2.97 16.16
C VAL A 164 -8.88 -4.08 16.56
N LYS A 165 -8.67 -5.04 15.67
CA LYS A 165 -7.77 -6.19 15.84
C LYS A 165 -6.71 -6.21 14.72
N GLU A 166 -5.54 -6.74 15.03
CA GLU A 166 -4.54 -7.02 13.98
C GLU A 166 -5.10 -8.01 12.97
N HIS A 167 -4.96 -7.66 11.71
CA HIS A 167 -5.45 -8.48 10.59
C HIS A 167 -4.32 -9.00 9.73
N LEU A 168 -3.40 -8.13 9.31
CA LEU A 168 -2.28 -8.48 8.44
C LEU A 168 -0.98 -7.95 9.03
N TRP A 169 0.06 -8.75 8.94
CA TRP A 169 1.43 -8.34 9.16
C TRP A 169 2.30 -8.93 8.05
N VAL A 170 3.21 -8.13 7.53
CA VAL A 170 4.15 -8.56 6.49
C VAL A 170 5.48 -7.85 6.63
N ARG A 171 6.55 -8.62 6.45
CA ARG A 171 7.92 -8.13 6.33
C ARG A 171 8.39 -8.33 4.90
N TYR A 172 8.86 -7.26 4.31
CA TYR A 172 9.39 -7.25 2.96
C TYR A 172 10.88 -7.06 2.93
N LYS A 173 11.48 -7.61 1.88
CA LYS A 173 12.82 -7.24 1.41
C LYS A 173 12.71 -6.43 0.12
N LYS A 174 13.56 -5.41 0.00
CA LYS A 174 13.68 -4.65 -1.24
C LYS A 174 14.26 -5.55 -2.32
N ILE A 175 13.61 -5.54 -3.49
CA ILE A 175 14.08 -6.26 -4.67
C ILE A 175 14.90 -5.26 -5.47
N ASP A 176 16.13 -5.58 -5.80
CA ASP A 176 16.94 -4.80 -6.73
C ASP A 176 16.25 -4.81 -8.10
N SER A 177 16.09 -3.62 -8.67
CA SER A 177 15.49 -3.41 -10.00
C SER A 177 16.51 -3.56 -11.10
#